data_1bdb36ce2cd529299b9caf250b632418
#
_entry.id   1bdb36ce2cd529299b9caf250b632418
#
_cell.length_a   1.000
_cell.length_b   1.000
_cell.length_c   1.000
_cell.angle_alpha   90.00
_cell.angle_beta   90.00
_cell.angle_gamma   90.00
#
_symmetry.space_group_name_H-M   'P 1'
#
loop_
_entity.id
_entity.type
_entity.pdbx_description
1 polymer ?
#
loop_
_entity_poly.entity_id
_entity_poly.type
_entity_poly.pdbx_seq_one_letter_code
_entity_poly.pdbx_strand_id
1 'polypeptide(L)'
;MPPKIIQHNSTGVHQVNSKLYINPPLVNRAYDWKKGPQPKTRAALDRFFSSPAISRVKDQICEMGRRIYARGYTDGNGGNLSVRVGEDLVLCTPTLCSKGFMTREDICLCDMSAGQLCGRRPRTSEVKVHIAMMKATGMNACMHCHPPHCNAFLFAGLVPPNGINPEADIFLSQIPLAPYATPGTDAVAKTVAEAAKRSNVVFMANHGIVCGGRDIEEAEWFAENADAYCQVLLLANAHGGKVSQLAPKFVRDILAIRKAMGLAVDPRQTLYNTQKFNGYVMKRGRGVS
;
A
#
# COMPACT_ATOMS: atom_id res chain seq x y z
N MET A 1 30.82 9.23 17.48
CA MET A 1 31.40 8.90 16.15
C MET A 1 30.23 8.57 15.23
N PRO A 2 30.09 9.22 14.07
CA PRO A 2 29.05 8.84 13.12
C PRO A 2 29.38 7.44 12.53
N PRO A 3 28.39 6.60 12.26
CA PRO A 3 28.61 5.27 11.69
C PRO A 3 29.24 5.41 10.31
N LYS A 4 30.29 4.66 10.02
CA LYS A 4 30.89 4.54 8.68
C LYS A 4 29.90 3.84 7.76
N ILE A 5 29.30 4.56 6.86
CA ILE A 5 28.17 4.11 6.05
C ILE A 5 28.59 3.21 4.87
N ILE A 6 29.85 3.27 4.40
CA ILE A 6 30.28 2.46 3.25
C ILE A 6 31.78 2.14 3.35
N GLN A 7 32.16 0.88 3.31
CA GLN A 7 33.53 0.47 3.00
C GLN A 7 33.62 0.14 1.51
N HIS A 8 34.48 0.88 0.79
CA HIS A 8 34.79 0.59 -0.60
C HIS A 8 35.79 -0.58 -0.68
N ASN A 9 35.33 -1.71 -1.21
CA ASN A 9 36.24 -2.74 -1.68
C ASN A 9 36.55 -2.54 -3.15
N SER A 10 37.80 -2.71 -3.55
CA SER A 10 38.35 -2.49 -4.89
C SER A 10 37.74 -3.36 -6.01
N THR A 11 36.80 -4.24 -5.72
CA THR A 11 36.11 -5.11 -6.68
C THR A 11 34.77 -4.56 -7.19
N GLY A 12 34.41 -3.33 -6.82
CA GLY A 12 33.19 -2.65 -7.36
C GLY A 12 31.85 -3.21 -6.91
N VAL A 13 31.82 -4.23 -6.04
CA VAL A 13 30.59 -4.73 -5.44
C VAL A 13 30.44 -4.09 -4.07
N HIS A 14 29.47 -3.16 -3.94
CA HIS A 14 29.12 -2.59 -2.64
C HIS A 14 28.41 -3.65 -1.81
N GLN A 15 29.06 -4.13 -0.74
CA GLN A 15 28.35 -4.89 0.26
C GLN A 15 27.46 -3.95 1.07
N VAL A 16 26.16 -4.02 0.81
CA VAL A 16 25.16 -3.38 1.68
C VAL A 16 25.24 -4.08 3.04
N ASN A 17 25.56 -3.31 4.09
CA ASN A 17 25.58 -3.86 5.44
C ASN A 17 24.13 -4.16 5.87
N SER A 18 23.70 -5.40 5.67
CA SER A 18 22.35 -5.86 6.00
C SER A 18 21.95 -5.62 7.45
N LYS A 19 22.91 -5.50 8.39
CA LYS A 19 22.64 -5.20 9.80
C LYS A 19 22.04 -3.81 10.02
N LEU A 20 22.26 -2.85 9.10
CA LEU A 20 21.66 -1.51 9.18
C LEU A 20 20.16 -1.51 8.78
N TYR A 21 19.73 -2.53 8.06
CA TYR A 21 18.38 -2.67 7.51
C TYR A 21 17.63 -3.86 8.11
N ILE A 22 18.15 -4.46 9.19
CA ILE A 22 17.43 -5.48 9.92
C ILE A 22 16.17 -4.83 10.48
N ASN A 23 15.14 -5.05 9.73
CA ASN A 23 13.74 -5.07 10.03
C ASN A 23 13.41 -4.69 11.50
N PRO A 24 13.60 -3.41 11.94
CA PRO A 24 12.90 -3.00 13.13
C PRO A 24 11.43 -3.14 12.80
N PRO A 25 10.56 -3.53 13.73
CA PRO A 25 9.16 -3.29 13.54
C PRO A 25 9.04 -1.80 13.25
N LEU A 26 8.71 -1.46 11.99
CA LEU A 26 8.63 -0.07 11.52
C LEU A 26 7.62 0.68 12.39
N VAL A 27 6.66 -0.05 12.95
CA VAL A 27 5.78 0.43 13.98
C VAL A 27 5.58 -0.66 15.03
N ASN A 28 5.88 -0.39 16.26
CA ASN A 28 5.72 -1.31 17.39
C ASN A 28 4.25 -1.41 17.83
N ARG A 29 3.30 -1.38 16.88
CA ARG A 29 1.86 -1.33 17.14
C ARG A 29 1.06 -2.44 16.46
N ALA A 30 1.72 -3.29 15.67
CA ALA A 30 1.06 -4.40 14.99
C ALA A 30 0.41 -5.35 15.99
N TYR A 31 -0.87 -5.64 15.77
CA TYR A 31 -1.57 -6.68 16.52
C TYR A 31 -1.08 -8.06 16.08
N ASP A 32 -0.46 -8.81 17.01
CA ASP A 32 -0.01 -10.17 16.73
C ASP A 32 -1.19 -11.16 16.84
N TRP A 33 -1.96 -11.25 15.78
CA TRP A 33 -3.15 -12.11 15.72
C TRP A 33 -2.81 -13.59 15.87
N LYS A 34 -1.58 -14.03 15.59
CA LYS A 34 -1.16 -15.43 15.75
C LYS A 34 -1.12 -15.86 17.21
N LYS A 35 -0.85 -14.91 18.11
CA LYS A 35 -0.88 -15.12 19.56
C LYS A 35 -2.21 -14.71 20.19
N GLY A 36 -3.11 -14.08 19.43
CA GLY A 36 -4.39 -13.61 19.91
C GLY A 36 -5.45 -14.71 19.99
N PRO A 37 -6.56 -14.43 20.67
CA PRO A 37 -7.71 -15.34 20.73
C PRO A 37 -8.28 -15.60 19.31
N GLN A 38 -8.76 -16.84 19.10
CA GLN A 38 -9.44 -17.26 17.86
C GLN A 38 -10.89 -17.65 18.19
N PRO A 39 -11.80 -16.67 18.40
CA PRO A 39 -13.17 -16.94 18.83
C PRO A 39 -13.99 -17.61 17.72
N LYS A 40 -14.78 -18.63 18.06
CA LYS A 40 -15.63 -19.37 17.10
C LYS A 40 -17.13 -19.28 17.43
N THR A 41 -17.49 -18.93 18.65
CA THR A 41 -18.92 -18.80 19.05
C THR A 41 -19.35 -17.35 19.03
N ARG A 42 -20.63 -17.07 18.83
CA ARG A 42 -21.19 -15.70 18.82
C ARG A 42 -20.80 -14.93 20.08
N ALA A 43 -20.99 -15.49 21.27
CA ALA A 43 -20.64 -14.83 22.52
C ALA A 43 -19.14 -14.58 22.68
N ALA A 44 -18.28 -15.45 22.13
CA ALA A 44 -16.84 -15.25 22.12
C ALA A 44 -16.43 -14.15 21.13
N LEU A 45 -17.08 -14.07 19.94
CA LEU A 45 -16.88 -13.01 18.96
C LEU A 45 -17.26 -11.65 19.52
N ASP A 46 -18.39 -11.54 20.22
CA ASP A 46 -18.84 -10.28 20.81
C ASP A 46 -17.87 -9.79 21.92
N ARG A 47 -17.41 -10.71 22.79
CA ARG A 47 -16.37 -10.37 23.79
C ARG A 47 -15.06 -10.00 23.15
N PHE A 48 -14.61 -10.71 22.11
CA PHE A 48 -13.40 -10.39 21.37
C PHE A 48 -13.49 -9.02 20.72
N PHE A 49 -14.57 -8.75 20.00
CA PHE A 49 -14.80 -7.49 19.29
C PHE A 49 -14.85 -6.28 20.23
N SER A 50 -15.27 -6.48 21.50
CA SER A 50 -15.34 -5.44 22.55
C SER A 50 -14.08 -5.39 23.40
N SER A 51 -13.10 -6.28 23.21
CA SER A 51 -11.92 -6.37 24.06
C SER A 51 -11.02 -5.13 23.95
N PRO A 52 -10.26 -4.78 25.01
CA PRO A 52 -9.35 -3.63 24.97
C PRO A 52 -8.28 -3.73 23.89
N ALA A 53 -7.80 -4.94 23.57
CA ALA A 53 -6.82 -5.16 22.52
C ALA A 53 -7.40 -4.82 21.15
N ILE A 54 -8.59 -5.27 20.81
CA ILE A 54 -9.28 -5.00 19.55
C ILE A 54 -9.73 -3.54 19.48
N SER A 55 -10.15 -2.94 20.59
CA SER A 55 -10.47 -1.51 20.66
C SER A 55 -9.27 -0.64 20.25
N ARG A 56 -8.07 -0.98 20.71
CA ARG A 56 -6.83 -0.28 20.27
C ARG A 56 -6.60 -0.40 18.76
N VAL A 57 -6.83 -1.55 18.16
CA VAL A 57 -6.71 -1.72 16.70
C VAL A 57 -7.75 -0.89 15.95
N LYS A 58 -8.98 -0.83 16.46
CA LYS A 58 -10.02 0.05 15.90
C LYS A 58 -9.60 1.52 15.97
N ASP A 59 -9.00 1.96 17.08
CA ASP A 59 -8.49 3.33 17.22
C ASP A 59 -7.39 3.63 16.21
N GLN A 60 -6.47 2.68 15.96
CA GLN A 60 -5.44 2.82 14.93
C GLN A 60 -6.06 2.96 13.54
N ILE A 61 -7.06 2.15 13.20
CA ILE A 61 -7.80 2.28 11.93
C ILE A 61 -8.43 3.67 11.81
N CYS A 62 -9.06 4.17 12.86
CA CYS A 62 -9.67 5.50 12.87
C CYS A 62 -8.62 6.62 12.74
N GLU A 63 -7.46 6.47 13.38
CA GLU A 63 -6.35 7.42 13.26
C GLU A 63 -5.83 7.48 11.82
N MET A 64 -5.59 6.33 11.20
CA MET A 64 -5.19 6.30 9.79
C MET A 64 -6.27 6.86 8.87
N GLY A 65 -7.55 6.62 9.19
CA GLY A 65 -8.66 7.25 8.50
C GLY A 65 -8.60 8.78 8.53
N ARG A 66 -8.28 9.37 9.70
CA ARG A 66 -8.09 10.83 9.83
C ARG A 66 -6.89 11.33 9.03
N ARG A 67 -5.78 10.59 9.02
CA ARG A 67 -4.58 10.97 8.25
C ARG A 67 -4.86 11.02 6.75
N ILE A 68 -5.43 9.97 6.18
CA ILE A 68 -5.75 9.95 4.74
C ILE A 68 -6.81 10.99 4.36
N TYR A 69 -7.76 11.29 5.27
CA TYR A 69 -8.72 12.38 5.07
C TYR A 69 -8.01 13.74 5.05
N ALA A 70 -7.15 14.01 6.02
CA ALA A 70 -6.41 15.26 6.12
C ALA A 70 -5.46 15.49 4.92
N ARG A 71 -4.95 14.43 4.32
CA ARG A 71 -4.12 14.49 3.11
C ARG A 71 -4.92 14.61 1.81
N GLY A 72 -6.25 14.55 1.86
CA GLY A 72 -7.09 14.56 0.67
C GLY A 72 -7.03 13.27 -0.14
N TYR A 73 -6.72 12.15 0.51
CA TYR A 73 -6.68 10.82 -0.14
C TYR A 73 -8.05 10.14 -0.17
N THR A 74 -9.07 10.82 0.31
CA THR A 74 -10.47 10.38 0.27
C THR A 74 -11.32 11.42 -0.45
N ASP A 75 -12.13 10.97 -1.37
CA ASP A 75 -13.12 11.76 -2.11
C ASP A 75 -14.51 11.52 -1.49
N GLY A 76 -14.85 12.30 -0.46
CA GLY A 76 -16.08 12.13 0.30
C GLY A 76 -16.05 10.89 1.19
N ASN A 77 -16.71 9.80 0.75
CA ASN A 77 -16.74 8.53 1.46
C ASN A 77 -15.76 7.49 0.93
N GLY A 78 -14.95 7.85 -0.07
CA GLY A 78 -13.98 6.98 -0.72
C GLY A 78 -12.89 6.46 0.22
N GLY A 79 -12.15 5.46 -0.25
CA GLY A 79 -11.12 4.79 0.53
C GLY A 79 -11.67 3.86 1.62
N ASN A 80 -10.86 2.94 2.07
CA ASN A 80 -11.19 2.00 3.14
C ASN A 80 -9.94 1.32 3.70
N LEU A 81 -10.02 0.85 4.96
CA LEU A 81 -8.91 0.29 5.71
C LEU A 81 -9.33 -1.01 6.37
N SER A 82 -8.38 -1.93 6.52
CA SER A 82 -8.61 -3.17 7.24
C SER A 82 -7.34 -3.71 7.91
N VAL A 83 -7.53 -4.45 9.01
CA VAL A 83 -6.46 -5.08 9.76
C VAL A 83 -6.88 -6.50 10.13
N ARG A 84 -6.03 -7.47 9.85
CA ARG A 84 -6.20 -8.86 10.23
C ARG A 84 -6.01 -9.00 11.75
N VAL A 85 -6.98 -9.60 12.43
CA VAL A 85 -6.99 -9.76 13.89
C VAL A 85 -7.17 -11.19 14.35
N GLY A 86 -7.22 -12.13 13.42
CA GLY A 86 -7.29 -13.57 13.68
C GLY A 86 -6.95 -14.37 12.43
N GLU A 87 -6.93 -15.70 12.58
CA GLU A 87 -6.70 -16.59 11.44
C GLU A 87 -7.76 -16.36 10.35
N ASP A 88 -9.02 -16.24 10.78
CA ASP A 88 -10.18 -16.00 9.91
C ASP A 88 -10.93 -14.71 10.27
N LEU A 89 -10.22 -13.70 10.81
CA LEU A 89 -10.84 -12.47 11.28
C LEU A 89 -10.13 -11.22 10.78
N VAL A 90 -10.90 -10.27 10.25
CA VAL A 90 -10.43 -8.98 9.78
C VAL A 90 -11.34 -7.84 10.25
N LEU A 91 -10.77 -6.81 10.86
CA LEU A 91 -11.46 -5.54 11.09
C LEU A 91 -11.42 -4.71 9.82
N CYS A 92 -12.52 -4.03 9.50
CA CYS A 92 -12.57 -3.12 8.37
C CYS A 92 -13.47 -1.90 8.64
N THR A 93 -13.24 -0.85 7.88
CA THR A 93 -14.07 0.35 7.90
C THR A 93 -15.46 0.07 7.33
N PRO A 94 -16.49 0.84 7.73
CA PRO A 94 -17.81 0.74 7.13
C PRO A 94 -17.85 1.33 5.72
N THR A 95 -18.86 0.96 4.95
CA THR A 95 -19.20 1.65 3.70
C THR A 95 -19.93 2.97 3.98
N LEU A 96 -19.94 3.87 2.99
CA LEU A 96 -20.68 5.15 3.03
C LEU A 96 -20.39 5.97 4.30
N CYS A 97 -19.12 6.07 4.68
CA CYS A 97 -18.69 6.81 5.84
C CYS A 97 -17.41 7.59 5.53
N SER A 98 -17.38 8.88 5.87
CA SER A 98 -16.16 9.69 5.78
C SER A 98 -15.10 9.13 6.74
N LYS A 99 -13.89 8.91 6.22
CA LYS A 99 -12.79 8.32 7.00
C LYS A 99 -12.26 9.27 8.07
N GLY A 100 -12.44 10.57 7.89
CA GLY A 100 -12.05 11.59 8.87
C GLY A 100 -12.91 11.63 10.14
N PHE A 101 -14.13 11.11 10.09
CA PHE A 101 -15.12 11.23 11.16
C PHE A 101 -15.52 9.90 11.79
N MET A 102 -14.85 8.79 11.41
CA MET A 102 -15.13 7.48 11.99
C MET A 102 -14.72 7.41 13.46
N THR A 103 -15.51 6.67 14.20
CA THR A 103 -15.21 6.25 15.57
C THR A 103 -15.01 4.72 15.63
N ARG A 104 -14.48 4.21 16.74
CA ARG A 104 -14.24 2.76 16.91
C ARG A 104 -15.54 1.94 16.82
N GLU A 105 -16.69 2.54 17.13
CA GLU A 105 -18.01 1.92 17.09
C GLU A 105 -18.50 1.69 15.65
N ASP A 106 -17.90 2.40 14.68
CA ASP A 106 -18.22 2.26 13.25
C ASP A 106 -17.49 1.07 12.61
N ILE A 107 -16.37 0.63 13.20
CA ILE A 107 -15.55 -0.44 12.65
C ILE A 107 -16.30 -1.78 12.70
N CYS A 108 -16.15 -2.56 11.64
CA CYS A 108 -16.80 -3.87 11.46
C CYS A 108 -15.79 -5.00 11.66
N LEU A 109 -16.26 -6.16 12.09
CA LEU A 109 -15.51 -7.43 12.08
C LEU A 109 -16.10 -8.32 10.99
N CYS A 110 -15.25 -8.84 10.14
CA CYS A 110 -15.60 -9.80 9.10
C CYS A 110 -14.75 -11.07 9.22
N ASP A 111 -15.22 -12.16 8.61
CA ASP A 111 -14.38 -13.31 8.32
C ASP A 111 -13.55 -13.09 7.02
N MET A 112 -12.59 -13.98 6.77
CA MET A 112 -11.75 -13.97 5.58
C MET A 112 -12.45 -14.48 4.31
N SER A 113 -13.78 -14.70 4.39
CA SER A 113 -14.69 -14.93 3.26
C SER A 113 -15.54 -13.68 2.96
N ALA A 114 -15.27 -12.58 3.69
CA ALA A 114 -15.98 -11.31 3.59
C ALA A 114 -17.38 -11.27 4.22
N GLY A 115 -17.74 -12.27 5.02
CA GLY A 115 -18.97 -12.27 5.84
C GLY A 115 -18.82 -11.31 7.02
N GLN A 116 -19.80 -10.43 7.26
CA GLN A 116 -19.78 -9.55 8.44
C GLN A 116 -20.25 -10.31 9.68
N LEU A 117 -19.42 -10.31 10.72
CA LEU A 117 -19.66 -10.98 11.99
C LEU A 117 -20.15 -10.03 13.10
N CYS A 118 -19.53 -8.83 13.20
CA CYS A 118 -19.89 -7.81 14.18
C CYS A 118 -19.81 -6.42 13.56
N GLY A 119 -20.39 -5.43 14.24
CA GLY A 119 -20.45 -4.02 13.83
C GLY A 119 -21.85 -3.55 13.53
N ARG A 120 -22.12 -2.28 13.82
CA ARG A 120 -23.44 -1.65 13.68
C ARG A 120 -23.73 -1.11 12.27
N ARG A 121 -22.66 -0.88 11.47
CA ARG A 121 -22.75 -0.39 10.09
C ARG A 121 -22.46 -1.52 9.10
N PRO A 122 -22.94 -1.43 7.87
CA PRO A 122 -22.48 -2.33 6.81
C PRO A 122 -20.98 -2.16 6.58
N ARG A 123 -20.27 -3.25 6.44
CA ARG A 123 -18.85 -3.26 6.11
C ARG A 123 -18.56 -2.62 4.74
N THR A 124 -17.32 -2.19 4.50
CA THR A 124 -16.91 -1.73 3.17
C THR A 124 -17.24 -2.75 2.07
N SER A 125 -17.71 -2.26 0.94
CA SER A 125 -17.98 -3.09 -0.25
C SER A 125 -16.71 -3.75 -0.80
N GLU A 126 -15.53 -3.18 -0.52
CA GLU A 126 -14.25 -3.62 -1.06
C GLU A 126 -13.43 -4.51 -0.11
N VAL A 127 -14.03 -5.01 0.96
CA VAL A 127 -13.33 -5.92 1.90
C VAL A 127 -12.72 -7.13 1.18
N LYS A 128 -13.30 -7.61 0.09
CA LYS A 128 -12.75 -8.70 -0.73
C LYS A 128 -11.40 -8.33 -1.36
N VAL A 129 -11.23 -7.07 -1.80
CA VAL A 129 -9.95 -6.54 -2.32
C VAL A 129 -8.89 -6.57 -1.23
N HIS A 130 -9.25 -6.14 0.00
CA HIS A 130 -8.33 -6.15 1.14
C HIS A 130 -7.90 -7.56 1.52
N ILE A 131 -8.85 -8.48 1.60
CA ILE A 131 -8.57 -9.90 1.89
C ILE A 131 -7.68 -10.51 0.81
N ALA A 132 -7.95 -10.21 -0.47
CA ALA A 132 -7.15 -10.66 -1.59
C ALA A 132 -5.71 -10.14 -1.52
N MET A 133 -5.54 -8.86 -1.19
CA MET A 133 -4.23 -8.23 -0.95
C MET A 133 -3.48 -8.93 0.19
N MET A 134 -4.12 -9.11 1.36
CA MET A 134 -3.53 -9.79 2.51
C MET A 134 -3.11 -11.22 2.20
N LYS A 135 -3.95 -11.97 1.48
CA LYS A 135 -3.64 -13.36 1.07
C LYS A 135 -2.48 -13.42 0.08
N ALA A 136 -2.41 -12.50 -0.87
CA ALA A 136 -1.38 -12.48 -1.91
C ALA A 136 0.00 -12.05 -1.38
N THR A 137 0.03 -11.13 -0.41
CA THR A 137 1.27 -10.54 0.12
C THR A 137 1.73 -11.13 1.45
N GLY A 138 0.84 -11.82 2.18
CA GLY A 138 1.07 -12.21 3.57
C GLY A 138 1.02 -11.06 4.58
N MET A 139 0.65 -9.85 4.14
CA MET A 139 0.54 -8.67 5.01
C MET A 139 -0.68 -8.75 5.93
N ASN A 140 -0.63 -8.02 7.05
CA ASN A 140 -1.67 -8.04 8.08
C ASN A 140 -2.65 -6.86 7.98
N ALA A 141 -2.31 -5.85 7.18
CA ALA A 141 -3.16 -4.68 6.98
C ALA A 141 -3.28 -4.34 5.50
N CYS A 142 -4.36 -3.67 5.16
CA CYS A 142 -4.61 -3.17 3.81
C CYS A 142 -5.28 -1.81 3.89
N MET A 143 -4.82 -0.90 3.05
CA MET A 143 -5.40 0.42 2.82
C MET A 143 -5.70 0.58 1.34
N HIS A 144 -6.90 1.02 1.05
CA HIS A 144 -7.28 1.53 -0.28
C HIS A 144 -7.65 3.01 -0.15
N CYS A 145 -7.14 3.83 -1.05
CA CYS A 145 -7.42 5.26 -1.09
C CYS A 145 -7.23 5.82 -2.51
N HIS A 146 -7.62 7.10 -2.68
CA HIS A 146 -7.64 7.80 -3.96
C HIS A 146 -6.70 9.01 -3.97
N PRO A 147 -5.38 8.87 -3.75
CA PRO A 147 -4.47 10.01 -3.70
C PRO A 147 -4.47 10.75 -5.04
N PRO A 148 -4.60 12.09 -5.04
CA PRO A 148 -4.81 12.85 -6.26
C PRO A 148 -3.71 12.70 -7.31
N HIS A 149 -2.44 12.67 -6.89
CA HIS A 149 -1.31 12.55 -7.81
C HIS A 149 -1.15 11.14 -8.36
N CYS A 150 -1.43 10.10 -7.55
CA CYS A 150 -1.52 8.73 -8.04
C CYS A 150 -2.66 8.59 -9.06
N ASN A 151 -3.82 9.18 -8.76
CA ASN A 151 -4.97 9.12 -9.67
C ASN A 151 -4.71 9.86 -10.99
N ALA A 152 -3.90 10.92 -11.00
CA ALA A 152 -3.48 11.57 -12.24
C ALA A 152 -2.72 10.62 -13.18
N PHE A 153 -1.83 9.76 -12.63
CA PHE A 153 -1.18 8.71 -13.39
C PHE A 153 -2.17 7.63 -13.84
N LEU A 154 -3.02 7.16 -12.93
CA LEU A 154 -3.99 6.09 -13.19
C LEU A 154 -4.99 6.45 -14.29
N PHE A 155 -5.49 7.68 -14.30
CA PHE A 155 -6.45 8.14 -15.31
C PHE A 155 -5.79 8.37 -16.68
N ALA A 156 -4.47 8.58 -16.68
CA ALA A 156 -3.66 8.58 -17.90
C ALA A 156 -3.26 7.17 -18.37
N GLY A 157 -3.65 6.11 -17.64
CA GLY A 157 -3.25 4.73 -17.93
C GLY A 157 -1.77 4.45 -17.66
N LEU A 158 -1.15 5.20 -16.73
CA LEU A 158 0.28 5.17 -16.45
C LEU A 158 0.55 4.69 -15.03
N VAL A 159 1.78 4.22 -14.82
CA VAL A 159 2.39 4.02 -13.50
C VAL A 159 3.68 4.85 -13.44
N PRO A 160 4.11 5.31 -12.24
CA PRO A 160 5.35 6.07 -12.13
C PRO A 160 6.55 5.19 -12.54
N PRO A 161 7.56 5.80 -13.20
CA PRO A 161 8.82 5.11 -13.51
C PRO A 161 9.57 4.81 -12.22
N ASN A 162 10.45 3.82 -12.24
CA ASN A 162 11.42 3.58 -11.17
C ASN A 162 12.83 4.01 -11.60
N GLY A 163 13.78 3.96 -10.66
CA GLY A 163 15.18 4.34 -10.90
C GLY A 163 15.40 5.86 -10.90
N ILE A 164 14.63 6.60 -10.11
CA ILE A 164 14.70 8.07 -10.04
C ILE A 164 14.89 8.54 -8.60
N ASN A 165 14.12 7.99 -7.67
CA ASN A 165 14.12 8.40 -6.27
C ASN A 165 14.41 7.19 -5.38
N PRO A 166 15.45 7.25 -4.50
CA PRO A 166 15.83 6.11 -3.66
C PRO A 166 14.69 5.59 -2.78
N GLU A 167 13.94 6.46 -2.12
CA GLU A 167 12.84 6.08 -1.24
C GLU A 167 11.72 5.39 -2.01
N ALA A 168 11.34 5.94 -3.18
CA ALA A 168 10.35 5.32 -4.03
C ALA A 168 10.82 3.94 -4.53
N ASP A 169 12.07 3.80 -4.93
CA ASP A 169 12.61 2.54 -5.40
C ASP A 169 12.74 1.50 -4.26
N ILE A 170 13.10 1.93 -3.04
CA ILE A 170 13.15 1.05 -1.86
C ILE A 170 11.74 0.57 -1.48
N PHE A 171 10.80 1.50 -1.31
CA PHE A 171 9.50 1.19 -0.70
C PHE A 171 8.44 0.77 -1.73
N LEU A 172 8.46 1.33 -2.92
CA LEU A 172 7.46 1.06 -3.96
C LEU A 172 8.00 0.12 -5.05
N SER A 173 9.27 0.30 -5.47
CA SER A 173 9.86 -0.39 -6.62
C SER A 173 9.03 -0.18 -7.90
N GLN A 174 8.85 -1.23 -8.71
CA GLN A 174 7.98 -1.17 -9.88
C GLN A 174 6.54 -1.45 -9.47
N ILE A 175 5.73 -0.42 -9.47
CA ILE A 175 4.32 -0.52 -9.08
C ILE A 175 3.54 -1.21 -10.22
N PRO A 176 2.85 -2.33 -9.96
CA PRO A 176 2.00 -2.97 -10.94
C PRO A 176 0.69 -2.22 -11.13
N LEU A 177 0.18 -2.18 -12.36
CA LEU A 177 -1.16 -1.72 -12.69
C LEU A 177 -2.11 -2.92 -12.77
N ALA A 178 -3.09 -2.97 -11.88
CA ALA A 178 -4.21 -3.89 -11.97
C ALA A 178 -5.21 -3.39 -13.02
N PRO A 179 -5.64 -4.22 -13.99
CA PRO A 179 -6.67 -3.82 -14.95
C PRO A 179 -7.95 -3.39 -14.27
N TYR A 180 -8.69 -2.47 -14.91
CA TYR A 180 -9.99 -2.03 -14.39
C TYR A 180 -10.94 -3.21 -14.23
N ALA A 181 -11.61 -3.23 -13.10
CA ALA A 181 -12.78 -4.07 -12.83
C ALA A 181 -13.73 -3.30 -11.92
N THR A 182 -15.01 -3.59 -12.01
CA THR A 182 -16.05 -2.88 -11.24
C THR A 182 -15.82 -3.03 -9.73
N PRO A 183 -15.76 -1.92 -8.98
CA PRO A 183 -15.57 -1.95 -7.54
C PRO A 183 -16.59 -2.84 -6.81
N GLY A 184 -16.16 -3.49 -5.73
CA GLY A 184 -17.01 -4.37 -4.93
C GLY A 184 -17.25 -5.78 -5.51
N THR A 185 -16.75 -6.08 -6.72
CA THR A 185 -16.89 -7.41 -7.35
C THR A 185 -15.72 -8.35 -7.04
N ASP A 186 -15.89 -9.64 -7.28
CA ASP A 186 -14.80 -10.62 -7.19
C ASP A 186 -13.73 -10.40 -8.28
N ALA A 187 -14.11 -9.80 -9.40
CA ALA A 187 -13.21 -9.49 -10.49
C ALA A 187 -12.12 -8.51 -10.06
N VAL A 188 -12.46 -7.41 -9.36
CA VAL A 188 -11.47 -6.45 -8.87
C VAL A 188 -10.56 -7.07 -7.81
N ALA A 189 -11.07 -7.91 -6.92
CA ALA A 189 -10.26 -8.62 -5.95
C ALA A 189 -9.24 -9.56 -6.63
N LYS A 190 -9.65 -10.24 -7.71
CA LYS A 190 -8.77 -11.11 -8.51
C LYS A 190 -7.66 -10.33 -9.22
N THR A 191 -7.97 -9.19 -9.86
CA THR A 191 -6.96 -8.38 -10.54
C THR A 191 -5.94 -7.80 -9.56
N VAL A 192 -6.39 -7.34 -8.39
CA VAL A 192 -5.51 -6.85 -7.32
C VAL A 192 -4.65 -7.99 -6.76
N ALA A 193 -5.23 -9.17 -6.47
CA ALA A 193 -4.46 -10.32 -5.97
C ALA A 193 -3.32 -10.72 -6.92
N GLU A 194 -3.57 -10.72 -8.23
CA GLU A 194 -2.54 -11.05 -9.22
C GLU A 194 -1.43 -9.99 -9.27
N ALA A 195 -1.79 -8.73 -9.23
CA ALA A 195 -0.83 -7.63 -9.19
C ALA A 195 -0.01 -7.62 -7.88
N ALA A 196 -0.65 -7.91 -6.75
CA ALA A 196 -0.06 -7.93 -5.42
C ALA A 196 1.03 -9.01 -5.22
N LYS A 197 1.06 -10.05 -6.05
CA LYS A 197 2.18 -11.02 -6.06
C LYS A 197 3.53 -10.38 -6.37
N ARG A 198 3.55 -9.17 -6.93
CA ARG A 198 4.76 -8.46 -7.36
C ARG A 198 5.12 -7.27 -6.45
N SER A 199 4.16 -6.71 -5.74
CA SER A 199 4.36 -5.52 -4.92
C SER A 199 3.30 -5.40 -3.84
N ASN A 200 3.68 -4.79 -2.70
CA ASN A 200 2.75 -4.41 -1.64
C ASN A 200 1.93 -3.15 -2.00
N VAL A 201 2.25 -2.49 -3.12
CA VAL A 201 1.51 -1.35 -3.64
C VAL A 201 1.00 -1.69 -5.03
N VAL A 202 -0.30 -1.57 -5.24
CA VAL A 202 -0.96 -1.86 -6.52
C VAL A 202 -1.74 -0.62 -6.96
N PHE A 203 -1.50 -0.18 -8.18
CA PHE A 203 -2.31 0.82 -8.84
C PHE A 203 -3.49 0.13 -9.53
N MET A 204 -4.69 0.63 -9.32
CA MET A 204 -5.92 0.12 -9.92
C MET A 204 -6.36 1.06 -11.04
N ALA A 205 -6.37 0.59 -12.27
CA ALA A 205 -6.73 1.43 -13.43
C ALA A 205 -8.05 2.19 -13.21
N ASN A 206 -8.04 3.50 -13.43
CA ASN A 206 -9.22 4.40 -13.31
C ASN A 206 -9.92 4.37 -11.94
N HIS A 207 -9.20 4.03 -10.85
CA HIS A 207 -9.83 3.91 -9.53
C HIS A 207 -9.01 4.57 -8.43
N GLY A 208 -7.94 3.94 -7.99
CA GLY A 208 -7.12 4.37 -6.86
C GLY A 208 -5.99 3.40 -6.60
N ILE A 209 -5.43 3.43 -5.40
CA ILE A 209 -4.33 2.54 -5.02
C ILE A 209 -4.72 1.62 -3.87
N VAL A 210 -4.09 0.44 -3.82
CA VAL A 210 -4.18 -0.50 -2.70
C VAL A 210 -2.79 -0.78 -2.17
N CYS A 211 -2.62 -0.63 -0.86
CA CYS A 211 -1.36 -0.85 -0.16
C CYS A 211 -1.53 -1.92 0.93
N GLY A 212 -0.67 -2.94 0.92
CA GLY A 212 -0.57 -3.95 1.97
C GLY A 212 0.60 -3.64 2.89
N GLY A 213 0.37 -3.67 4.21
CA GLY A 213 1.39 -3.43 5.22
C GLY A 213 1.41 -4.51 6.31
N ARG A 214 2.52 -4.58 7.04
CA ARG A 214 2.62 -5.42 8.24
C ARG A 214 1.66 -4.95 9.34
N ASP A 215 1.42 -3.65 9.36
CA ASP A 215 0.37 -2.98 10.11
C ASP A 215 -0.27 -1.86 9.27
N ILE A 216 -1.28 -1.18 9.83
CA ILE A 216 -2.03 -0.19 9.08
C ILE A 216 -1.24 1.11 8.85
N GLU A 217 -0.27 1.42 9.70
CA GLU A 217 0.60 2.58 9.55
C GLU A 217 1.60 2.37 8.41
N GLU A 218 2.17 1.16 8.26
CA GLU A 218 3.02 0.84 7.12
C GLU A 218 2.25 0.89 5.79
N ALA A 219 1.00 0.43 5.78
CA ALA A 219 0.15 0.55 4.59
C ALA A 219 -0.11 2.03 4.22
N GLU A 220 -0.27 2.90 5.21
CA GLU A 220 -0.40 4.34 5.01
C GLU A 220 0.89 4.96 4.47
N TRP A 221 2.05 4.58 5.00
CA TRP A 221 3.34 5.05 4.47
C TRP A 221 3.55 4.73 3.01
N PHE A 222 3.14 3.55 2.56
CA PHE A 222 3.21 3.20 1.14
C PHE A 222 2.30 4.10 0.29
N ALA A 223 1.11 4.42 0.78
CA ALA A 223 0.20 5.32 0.09
C ALA A 223 0.77 6.75 0.03
N GLU A 224 1.30 7.23 1.16
CA GLU A 224 1.93 8.55 1.26
C GLU A 224 3.14 8.67 0.34
N ASN A 225 4.03 7.67 0.35
CA ASN A 225 5.22 7.64 -0.49
C ASN A 225 4.84 7.61 -1.99
N ALA A 226 3.83 6.80 -2.35
CA ALA A 226 3.37 6.72 -3.74
C ALA A 226 2.83 8.06 -4.24
N ASP A 227 2.01 8.75 -3.44
CA ASP A 227 1.44 10.04 -3.84
C ASP A 227 2.51 11.15 -3.90
N ALA A 228 3.38 11.22 -2.90
CA ALA A 228 4.49 12.18 -2.88
C ALA A 228 5.41 11.99 -4.08
N TYR A 229 5.73 10.75 -4.45
CA TYR A 229 6.52 10.45 -5.61
C TYR A 229 5.83 10.86 -6.93
N CYS A 230 4.56 10.52 -7.08
CA CYS A 230 3.76 10.96 -8.23
C CYS A 230 3.68 12.49 -8.32
N GLN A 231 3.50 13.19 -7.20
CA GLN A 231 3.47 14.65 -7.13
C GLN A 231 4.78 15.25 -7.66
N VAL A 232 5.92 14.78 -7.17
CA VAL A 232 7.24 15.28 -7.61
C VAL A 232 7.45 15.06 -9.11
N LEU A 233 7.04 13.90 -9.63
CA LEU A 233 7.16 13.63 -11.07
C LEU A 233 6.28 14.57 -11.92
N LEU A 234 5.06 14.85 -11.48
CA LEU A 234 4.15 15.79 -12.16
C LEU A 234 4.72 17.20 -12.14
N LEU A 235 5.26 17.66 -11.01
CA LEU A 235 5.88 18.98 -10.88
C LEU A 235 7.15 19.09 -11.73
N ALA A 236 8.00 18.07 -11.73
CA ALA A 236 9.20 18.04 -12.56
C ALA A 236 8.86 18.12 -14.05
N ASN A 237 7.80 17.41 -14.47
CA ASN A 237 7.30 17.48 -15.84
C ASN A 237 6.73 18.86 -16.18
N ALA A 238 5.95 19.47 -15.29
CA ALA A 238 5.37 20.81 -15.48
C ALA A 238 6.46 21.89 -15.56
N HIS A 239 7.57 21.70 -14.83
CA HIS A 239 8.73 22.60 -14.90
C HIS A 239 9.49 22.49 -16.25
N GLY A 240 9.15 21.51 -17.09
CA GLY A 240 9.79 21.31 -18.41
C GLY A 240 11.17 20.65 -18.33
N GLY A 241 11.57 20.19 -17.15
CA GLY A 241 12.82 19.49 -16.91
C GLY A 241 12.79 18.03 -17.40
N LYS A 242 13.93 17.53 -17.85
CA LYS A 242 14.10 16.09 -18.06
C LYS A 242 14.35 15.43 -16.72
N VAL A 243 13.53 14.47 -16.36
CA VAL A 243 13.77 13.66 -15.16
C VAL A 243 14.97 12.74 -15.40
N SER A 244 15.97 12.80 -14.52
CA SER A 244 17.19 12.01 -14.63
C SER A 244 16.99 10.65 -13.98
N GLN A 245 17.25 9.56 -14.69
CA GLN A 245 17.31 8.22 -14.11
C GLN A 245 18.69 7.94 -13.50
N LEU A 246 18.69 7.25 -12.37
CA LEU A 246 19.89 6.74 -11.73
C LEU A 246 20.60 5.73 -12.66
N ALA A 247 21.94 5.72 -12.62
CA ALA A 247 22.68 4.71 -13.37
C ALA A 247 22.36 3.28 -12.87
N PRO A 248 22.44 2.26 -13.73
CA PRO A 248 22.08 0.88 -13.42
C PRO A 248 22.73 0.32 -12.14
N LYS A 249 23.95 0.75 -11.84
CA LYS A 249 24.66 0.37 -10.61
C LYS A 249 23.87 0.78 -9.37
N PHE A 250 23.44 2.04 -9.29
CA PHE A 250 22.71 2.57 -8.12
C PHE A 250 21.33 1.96 -7.95
N VAL A 251 20.64 1.67 -9.05
CA VAL A 251 19.34 0.97 -8.97
C VAL A 251 19.51 -0.43 -8.41
N ARG A 252 20.58 -1.16 -8.79
CA ARG A 252 20.89 -2.47 -8.20
C ARG A 252 21.20 -2.38 -6.71
N ASP A 253 21.96 -1.36 -6.29
CA ASP A 253 22.27 -1.14 -4.87
C ASP A 253 21.00 -0.89 -4.06
N ILE A 254 20.07 -0.07 -4.59
CA ILE A 254 18.78 0.22 -3.97
C ILE A 254 17.92 -1.05 -3.87
N LEU A 255 17.87 -1.87 -4.90
CA LEU A 255 17.12 -3.15 -4.87
C LEU A 255 17.72 -4.13 -3.84
N ALA A 256 19.04 -4.10 -3.64
CA ALA A 256 19.68 -4.88 -2.58
C ALA A 256 19.27 -4.40 -1.18
N ILE A 257 19.16 -3.08 -0.98
CA ILE A 257 18.62 -2.50 0.27
C ILE A 257 17.17 -2.95 0.48
N ARG A 258 16.32 -2.82 -0.54
CA ARG A 258 14.93 -3.28 -0.48
C ARG A 258 14.80 -4.74 -0.04
N LYS A 259 15.61 -5.61 -0.66
CA LYS A 259 15.65 -7.03 -0.31
C LYS A 259 16.12 -7.25 1.13
N ALA A 260 17.14 -6.52 1.60
CA ALA A 260 17.65 -6.61 2.97
C ALA A 260 16.59 -6.15 4.01
N MET A 261 15.67 -5.26 3.63
CA MET A 261 14.53 -4.85 4.46
C MET A 261 13.36 -5.86 4.45
N GLY A 262 13.48 -6.97 3.72
CA GLY A 262 12.40 -7.96 3.61
C GLY A 262 11.21 -7.51 2.77
N LEU A 263 11.37 -6.45 1.95
CA LEU A 263 10.32 -5.99 1.04
C LEU A 263 10.31 -6.84 -0.23
N ALA A 264 9.12 -7.05 -0.80
CA ALA A 264 8.94 -7.89 -1.98
C ALA A 264 9.74 -7.38 -3.18
N VAL A 265 10.47 -8.28 -3.83
CA VAL A 265 11.18 -8.03 -5.08
C VAL A 265 10.66 -9.04 -6.10
N ASP A 266 10.06 -8.57 -7.19
CA ASP A 266 9.65 -9.45 -8.29
C ASP A 266 10.91 -9.94 -9.04
N PRO A 267 11.20 -11.24 -9.05
CA PRO A 267 12.39 -11.76 -9.74
C PRO A 267 12.32 -11.60 -11.26
N ARG A 268 11.15 -11.30 -11.79
CA ARG A 268 10.91 -11.09 -13.23
C ARG A 268 11.01 -9.63 -13.65
N GLN A 269 11.15 -8.69 -12.68
CA GLN A 269 11.21 -7.28 -13.02
C GLN A 269 12.51 -6.95 -13.76
N THR A 270 12.40 -6.12 -14.78
CA THR A 270 13.56 -5.49 -15.42
C THR A 270 14.13 -4.42 -14.49
N LEU A 271 15.37 -3.97 -14.73
CA LEU A 271 15.98 -2.94 -13.87
C LEU A 271 15.16 -1.64 -13.87
N TYR A 272 14.54 -1.30 -14.99
CA TYR A 272 13.62 -0.17 -15.15
C TYR A 272 12.32 -0.64 -15.77
N ASN A 273 11.20 -0.10 -15.30
CA ASN A 273 9.88 -0.35 -15.90
C ASN A 273 9.67 0.45 -17.20
N THR A 274 10.53 1.46 -17.47
CA THR A 274 10.55 2.22 -18.72
C THR A 274 11.98 2.30 -19.23
N GLN A 275 12.22 1.92 -20.51
CA GLN A 275 13.56 1.91 -21.09
C GLN A 275 14.10 3.32 -21.39
N LYS A 276 13.24 4.32 -21.57
CA LYS A 276 13.60 5.71 -21.77
C LYS A 276 12.55 6.61 -21.14
N PHE A 277 12.84 7.16 -19.99
CA PHE A 277 12.07 8.24 -19.42
C PHE A 277 12.55 9.57 -20.04
N ASN A 278 12.06 9.88 -21.22
CA ASN A 278 12.28 11.18 -21.87
C ASN A 278 11.17 12.15 -21.42
N GLY A 279 11.10 12.51 -20.15
CA GLY A 279 10.04 13.34 -19.59
C GLY A 279 8.63 12.85 -20.01
N TYR A 280 7.63 13.00 -19.17
CA TYR A 280 6.26 12.78 -19.62
C TYR A 280 5.87 13.83 -20.65
N VAL A 281 6.28 13.63 -21.89
CA VAL A 281 5.60 14.29 -23.00
C VAL A 281 4.30 13.53 -23.13
N MET A 282 3.23 14.07 -22.53
CA MET A 282 1.88 13.67 -22.95
C MET A 282 1.86 13.89 -24.48
N LYS A 283 1.94 12.80 -25.25
CA LYS A 283 1.59 12.88 -26.67
C LYS A 283 0.17 13.39 -26.67
N ARG A 284 -0.01 14.63 -27.11
CA ARG A 284 -1.35 15.16 -27.38
C ARG A 284 -2.06 14.09 -28.19
N GLY A 285 -3.10 13.47 -27.63
CA GLY A 285 -3.95 12.57 -28.36
C GLY A 285 -4.29 13.27 -29.66
N ARG A 286 -4.13 12.60 -30.79
CA ARG A 286 -4.65 13.10 -32.05
C ARG A 286 -6.14 13.26 -31.77
N GLY A 287 -6.60 14.53 -31.86
CA GLY A 287 -8.00 14.81 -31.65
C GLY A 287 -8.82 13.88 -32.52
N VAL A 288 -9.83 13.29 -31.91
CA VAL A 288 -10.89 12.63 -32.66
C VAL A 288 -11.60 13.76 -33.37
N SER A 289 -11.37 13.85 -34.68
CA SER A 289 -12.14 14.70 -35.58
C SER A 289 -13.53 14.08 -35.74
#